data_d1dd05aaa90f5f80f762aefbc56f3291
#
_entry.id   d1dd05aaa90f5f80f762aefbc56f3291
#
_cell.length_a   1.000
_cell.length_b   1.000
_cell.length_c   1.000
_cell.angle_alpha   90.00
_cell.angle_beta   90.00
_cell.angle_gamma   90.00
#
_symmetry.space_group_name_H-M   'P 1'
#
loop_
_entity.id
_entity.type
_entity.pdbx_description
1 polymer ?
#
loop_
_entity_poly.entity_id
_entity_poly.type
_entity_poly.pdbx_seq_one_letter_code
_entity_poly.pdbx_strand_id
1 'polypeptide(L)' 'MGYYKRIRELREDHDLTQRQLASILHMTQTQYFRYEQGYRDIPTDILIALARLYQT' A
#
# COMPACT_ATOMS: atom_id res chain seq x y z
N MET A 1 -13.16 6.90 0.00
CA MET A 1 -13.31 5.47 -0.24
C MET A 1 -12.48 4.67 0.73
N GLY A 2 -12.98 3.54 1.16
CA GLY A 2 -12.40 2.75 2.23
C GLY A 2 -11.05 2.11 1.94
N TYR A 3 -10.71 1.89 0.67
CA TYR A 3 -9.49 1.17 0.30
C TYR A 3 -8.21 1.83 0.79
N TYR A 4 -8.08 3.12 0.53
CA TYR A 4 -6.84 3.83 0.82
C TYR A 4 -6.58 3.90 2.31
N LYS A 5 -7.63 4.17 3.07
CA LYS A 5 -7.54 4.22 4.53
C LYS A 5 -7.19 2.84 5.09
N ARG A 6 -7.81 1.78 4.56
CA ARG A 6 -7.57 0.42 5.01
C ARG A 6 -6.12 -0.01 4.75
N ILE A 7 -5.58 0.36 3.59
CA ILE A 7 -4.19 0.06 3.24
C ILE A 7 -3.23 0.71 4.24
N ARG A 8 -3.49 1.95 4.58
CA ARG A 8 -2.67 2.67 5.56
C ARG A 8 -2.77 2.01 6.94
N GLU A 9 -3.97 1.66 7.37
CA GLU A 9 -4.18 1.01 8.66
C GLU A 9 -3.43 -0.32 8.73
N LEU A 10 -3.51 -1.13 7.69
CA LEU A 10 -2.81 -2.41 7.64
C LEU A 10 -1.30 -2.21 7.66
N ARG A 11 -0.81 -1.21 6.95
CA ARG A 11 0.62 -0.89 6.96
C ARG A 11 1.08 -0.52 8.37
N GLU A 12 0.34 0.33 9.05
CA GLU A 12 0.66 0.77 10.40
C GLU A 12 0.56 -0.39 11.40
N ASP A 13 -0.42 -1.27 11.23
CA ASP A 13 -0.58 -2.45 12.07
C ASP A 13 0.61 -3.40 11.95
N HIS A 14 1.28 -3.42 10.80
CA HIS A 14 2.47 -4.23 10.55
C HIS A 14 3.77 -3.48 10.82
N ASP A 15 3.68 -2.29 11.42
CA ASP A 15 4.84 -1.47 11.78
C ASP A 15 5.73 -1.16 10.57
N LEU A 16 5.12 -0.96 9.40
CA LEU A 16 5.84 -0.64 8.18
C LEU A 16 5.73 0.85 7.88
N THR A 17 6.86 1.44 7.48
CA THR A 17 6.83 2.80 6.93
C THR A 17 6.43 2.72 5.46
N GLN A 18 6.00 3.86 4.89
CA GLN A 18 5.70 3.94 3.47
C GLN A 18 6.92 3.54 2.63
N ARG A 19 8.10 3.96 3.06
CA ARG A 19 9.34 3.65 2.37
C ARG A 19 9.62 2.15 2.35
N GLN A 20 9.42 1.49 3.50
CA GLN A 20 9.63 0.05 3.61
C GLN A 20 8.66 -0.72 2.71
N LEU A 21 7.39 -0.35 2.75
CA LEU A 21 6.38 -1.02 1.94
C LEU A 21 6.60 -0.77 0.46
N ALA A 22 6.96 0.45 0.08
CA ALA A 22 7.28 0.75 -1.31
C ALA A 22 8.44 -0.12 -1.81
N SER A 23 9.46 -0.31 -0.99
CA SER A 23 10.58 -1.18 -1.32
C SER A 23 10.12 -2.63 -1.54
N ILE A 24 9.25 -3.13 -0.67
CA ILE A 24 8.70 -4.48 -0.81
C ILE A 24 7.94 -4.62 -2.12
N LEU A 25 7.21 -3.59 -2.51
CA LEU A 25 6.41 -3.59 -3.74
C LEU A 25 7.21 -3.20 -4.98
N HIS A 26 8.52 -2.96 -4.84
CA HIS A 26 9.41 -2.58 -5.94
C HIS A 26 8.98 -1.28 -6.62
N MET A 27 8.59 -0.30 -5.83
CA MET A 27 8.20 1.02 -6.32
C MET A 27 8.81 2.11 -5.45
N THR A 28 8.74 3.36 -5.92
CA THR A 28 9.23 4.49 -5.14
C THR A 28 8.24 4.83 -4.03
N GLN A 29 8.74 5.46 -2.97
CA GLN A 29 7.89 5.92 -1.89
C GLN A 29 6.83 6.91 -2.40
N THR A 30 7.20 7.76 -3.36
CA THR A 30 6.27 8.73 -3.94
C THR A 30 5.10 8.04 -4.64
N GLN A 31 5.38 6.97 -5.38
CA GLN A 31 4.33 6.19 -6.04
C GLN A 31 3.37 5.58 -5.02
N TYR A 32 3.92 4.96 -4.00
CA TYR A 32 3.10 4.33 -2.96
C TYR A 32 2.28 5.38 -2.20
N PHE A 33 2.91 6.51 -1.88
CA PHE A 33 2.22 7.61 -1.21
C PHE A 33 0.96 8.04 -1.96
N ARG A 34 1.06 8.14 -3.28
CA ARG A 34 -0.08 8.54 -4.13
C ARG A 34 -1.23 7.55 -4.03
N TYR A 35 -0.93 6.27 -3.88
CA TYR A 35 -1.96 5.26 -3.68
C TYR A 35 -2.67 5.45 -2.35
N GLU A 36 -1.93 5.66 -1.27
CA GLU A 36 -2.55 5.88 0.05
C GLU A 36 -3.39 7.14 0.09
N GLN A 37 -2.98 8.18 -0.61
CA GLN A 37 -3.71 9.45 -0.64
C GLN A 37 -4.91 9.44 -1.61
N GLY A 38 -5.04 8.41 -2.42
CA GLY A 38 -6.12 8.32 -3.38
C GLY A 38 -5.90 9.15 -4.64
N TYR A 39 -4.69 9.64 -4.87
CA TYR A 39 -4.38 10.39 -6.10
C TYR A 39 -4.31 9.51 -7.32
N ARG A 40 -4.10 8.22 -7.12
CA ARG A 40 -4.07 7.24 -8.20
C ARG A 40 -4.80 5.98 -7.77
N ASP A 41 -5.48 5.35 -8.72
CA ASP A 41 -6.10 4.06 -8.48
C ASP A 41 -5.01 3.00 -8.32
N ILE A 42 -5.25 2.07 -7.41
CA ILE A 42 -4.29 0.99 -7.17
C ILE A 42 -4.49 -0.10 -8.23
N PRO A 43 -3.44 -0.43 -9.01
CA PRO A 43 -3.55 -1.51 -9.97
C PRO A 43 -3.89 -2.85 -9.30
N THR A 44 -4.57 -3.72 -10.02
CA THR A 44 -4.99 -5.01 -9.48
C THR A 44 -3.82 -5.85 -8.99
N ASP A 45 -2.70 -5.84 -9.71
CA ASP A 45 -1.52 -6.60 -9.30
C ASP A 45 -0.96 -6.10 -7.97
N ILE A 46 -1.00 -4.79 -7.73
CA ILE A 46 -0.56 -4.22 -6.45
C ILE A 46 -1.55 -4.58 -5.35
N LEU A 47 -2.86 -4.56 -5.64
CA LEU A 47 -3.86 -5.00 -4.66
C LEU A 47 -3.64 -6.45 -4.26
N ILE A 48 -3.35 -7.32 -5.22
CA ILE A 48 -3.07 -8.73 -4.95
C ILE A 48 -1.81 -8.87 -4.09
N ALA A 49 -0.77 -8.11 -4.42
CA ALA A 49 0.47 -8.13 -3.65
C ALA A 49 0.23 -7.69 -2.21
N LEU A 50 -0.56 -6.65 -2.01
CA LEU A 50 -0.90 -6.17 -0.67
C LEU A 50 -1.73 -7.20 0.10
N ALA A 51 -2.69 -7.83 -0.56
CA ALA A 51 -3.51 -8.86 0.08
C ALA A 51 -2.65 -10.03 0.54
N ARG A 52 -1.72 -10.46 -0.28
CA ARG A 52 -0.80 -11.54 0.08
C ARG A 52 0.12 -11.15 1.23
N LEU A 53 0.63 -9.94 1.20
CA LEU A 53 1.52 -9.44 2.24
C LEU A 53 0.80 -9.39 3.59
N TYR A 54 -0.42 -8.93 3.61
CA TYR A 54 -1.21 -8.78 4.83
C TYR A 54 -2.07 -10.01 5.14
N GLN A 55 -2.07 -11.00 4.28
CA GLN A 55 -2.82 -12.24 4.44
C GLN A 55 -4.33 -12.01 4.61
N THR A 56 -4.86 -11.13 3.78
CA THR A 56 -6.29 -10.80 3.82
C THR A 56 -7.01 -11.19 2.54
#